data_cf372a70e6a46e8d448b3cde3b6af742
#
_entry.id   cf372a70e6a46e8d448b3cde3b6af742
#
_cell.length_a   1.000
_cell.length_b   1.000
_cell.length_c   1.000
_cell.angle_alpha   90.00
_cell.angle_beta   90.00
_cell.angle_gamma   90.00
#
_symmetry.space_group_name_H-M   'P 1'
#
loop_
_entity.id
_entity.type
_entity.pdbx_description
1 polymer ?
#
loop_
_entity_poly.entity_id
_entity_poly.type
_entity_poly.pdbx_seq_one_letter_code
_entity_poly.pdbx_strand_id
1 'polypeptide(L)'
;MLSKKFLKKKPEDILCTWVEFSAKSIIDSIHKNGHKNCEIIICGGGGNNKYLVNRISEMASANVILSNDLGHDIFAIESMAFAWMGYKRINNETLRVQAPIKNIKGLLGSSTKSRP
;
A
#
# COMPACT_ATOMS: atom_id res chain seq x y z
N MET A 1 7.19 -18.26 -14.09
CA MET A 1 7.39 -18.23 -15.56
C MET A 1 6.04 -17.90 -16.20
N LEU A 2 5.90 -16.72 -16.82
CA LEU A 2 4.66 -16.33 -17.52
C LEU A 2 4.42 -17.26 -18.70
N SER A 3 3.20 -17.77 -18.84
CA SER A 3 2.90 -18.72 -19.92
C SER A 3 3.06 -18.04 -21.29
N LYS A 4 3.49 -18.82 -22.31
CA LYS A 4 3.64 -18.32 -23.70
C LYS A 4 2.35 -17.67 -24.25
N LYS A 5 1.19 -17.99 -23.69
CA LYS A 5 -0.11 -17.40 -24.04
C LYS A 5 -0.22 -15.94 -23.58
N PHE A 6 0.45 -15.57 -22.47
CA PHE A 6 0.48 -14.20 -21.94
C PHE A 6 1.30 -13.27 -22.83
N LEU A 7 2.41 -13.77 -23.41
CA LEU A 7 3.32 -13.00 -24.28
C LEU A 7 2.71 -12.62 -25.65
N LYS A 8 1.54 -13.18 -26.01
CA LYS A 8 0.81 -12.85 -27.23
C LYS A 8 -0.24 -11.75 -27.07
N LYS A 9 -0.43 -11.25 -25.84
CA LYS A 9 -1.37 -10.16 -25.56
C LYS A 9 -0.68 -8.81 -25.76
N LYS A 10 -1.49 -7.79 -26.06
CA LYS A 10 -0.98 -6.42 -26.13
C LYS A 10 -0.46 -6.00 -24.76
N PRO A 11 0.67 -5.30 -24.70
CA PRO A 11 1.24 -4.82 -23.42
C PRO A 11 0.23 -4.03 -22.59
N GLU A 12 -0.61 -3.22 -23.22
CA GLU A 12 -1.65 -2.42 -22.57
C GLU A 12 -2.68 -3.29 -21.86
N ASP A 13 -3.11 -4.40 -22.47
CA ASP A 13 -4.06 -5.34 -21.87
C ASP A 13 -3.45 -6.03 -20.63
N ILE A 14 -2.15 -6.30 -20.68
CA ILE A 14 -1.40 -6.89 -19.57
C ILE A 14 -1.33 -5.88 -18.43
N LEU A 15 -0.97 -4.63 -18.70
CA LEU A 15 -0.91 -3.57 -17.70
C LEU A 15 -2.28 -3.31 -17.06
N CYS A 16 -3.35 -3.20 -17.86
CA CYS A 16 -4.71 -3.07 -17.36
C CYS A 16 -5.08 -4.25 -16.43
N THR A 17 -4.74 -5.48 -16.82
CA THR A 17 -5.00 -6.67 -15.99
C THR A 17 -4.28 -6.58 -14.62
N TRP A 18 -3.04 -6.11 -14.59
CA TRP A 18 -2.30 -5.91 -13.35
C TRP A 18 -2.92 -4.83 -12.46
N VAL A 19 -3.39 -3.73 -13.06
CA VAL A 19 -4.08 -2.67 -12.29
C VAL A 19 -5.40 -3.19 -11.72
N GLU A 20 -6.21 -3.93 -12.51
CA GLU A 20 -7.44 -4.57 -12.04
C GLU A 20 -7.17 -5.54 -10.87
N PHE A 21 -6.15 -6.38 -11.01
CA PHE A 21 -5.73 -7.29 -9.94
C PHE A 21 -5.33 -6.54 -8.68
N SER A 22 -4.57 -5.44 -8.83
CA SER A 22 -4.14 -4.61 -7.69
C SER A 22 -5.34 -3.96 -7.00
N ALA A 23 -6.23 -3.31 -7.75
CA ALA A 23 -7.43 -2.68 -7.21
C ALA A 23 -8.30 -3.70 -6.46
N LYS A 24 -8.55 -4.85 -7.09
CA LYS A 24 -9.34 -5.92 -6.47
C LYS A 24 -8.69 -6.45 -5.19
N SER A 25 -7.38 -6.67 -5.19
CA SER A 25 -6.65 -7.17 -4.01
C SER A 25 -6.74 -6.20 -2.84
N ILE A 26 -6.67 -4.89 -3.12
CA ILE A 26 -6.83 -3.84 -2.10
C ILE A 26 -8.22 -3.91 -1.49
N ILE A 27 -9.26 -3.91 -2.31
CA ILE A 27 -10.66 -3.92 -1.87
C ILE A 27 -11.01 -5.21 -1.13
N ASP A 28 -10.59 -6.37 -1.64
CA ASP A 28 -10.79 -7.66 -0.98
C ASP A 28 -10.11 -7.69 0.40
N SER A 29 -8.93 -7.09 0.53
CA SER A 29 -8.22 -6.97 1.82
C SER A 29 -8.98 -6.07 2.80
N ILE A 30 -9.49 -4.93 2.36
CA ILE A 30 -10.28 -4.01 3.18
C ILE A 30 -11.54 -4.71 3.70
N HIS A 31 -12.28 -5.37 2.82
CA HIS A 31 -13.51 -6.08 3.18
C HIS A 31 -13.25 -7.27 4.12
N LYS A 32 -12.19 -8.03 3.87
CA LYS A 32 -11.80 -9.17 4.70
C LYS A 32 -11.47 -8.76 6.13
N ASN A 33 -10.92 -7.56 6.31
CA ASN A 33 -10.64 -7.01 7.64
C ASN A 33 -11.83 -6.27 8.28
N GLY A 34 -13.03 -6.36 7.69
CA GLY A 34 -14.26 -5.84 8.27
C GLY A 34 -14.54 -4.35 8.01
N HIS A 35 -13.70 -3.68 7.23
CA HIS A 35 -13.82 -2.24 6.94
C HIS A 35 -14.73 -1.98 5.73
N LYS A 36 -16.02 -2.27 5.84
CA LYS A 36 -16.98 -2.09 4.73
C LYS A 36 -17.46 -0.64 4.54
N ASN A 37 -17.49 0.15 5.63
CA ASN A 37 -17.96 1.53 5.63
C ASN A 37 -16.82 2.44 6.13
N CYS A 38 -15.70 2.42 5.45
CA CYS A 38 -14.53 3.23 5.79
C CYS A 38 -14.28 4.29 4.71
N GLU A 39 -13.57 5.34 5.06
CA GLU A 39 -12.94 6.23 4.10
C GLU A 39 -11.58 5.64 3.71
N ILE A 40 -11.26 5.66 2.42
CA ILE A 40 -9.99 5.15 1.89
C ILE A 40 -9.13 6.33 1.49
N ILE A 41 -8.00 6.50 2.18
CA ILE A 41 -7.01 7.53 1.86
C ILE A 41 -5.88 6.86 1.10
N ILE A 42 -5.66 7.31 -0.14
CA ILE A 42 -4.57 6.80 -0.98
C ILE A 42 -3.37 7.73 -0.85
N CYS A 43 -2.20 7.15 -0.54
CA CYS A 43 -0.91 7.83 -0.50
C CYS A 43 0.16 7.02 -1.26
N GLY A 44 1.31 7.64 -1.50
CA GLY A 44 2.41 7.04 -2.27
C GLY A 44 2.21 7.10 -3.78
N GLY A 45 3.20 6.63 -4.54
CA GLY A 45 3.25 6.75 -6.01
C GLY A 45 2.05 6.15 -6.75
N GLY A 46 1.38 5.15 -6.16
CA GLY A 46 0.17 4.55 -6.72
C GLY A 46 -0.99 5.53 -6.88
N GLY A 47 -1.07 6.57 -6.04
CA GLY A 47 -2.08 7.62 -6.13
C GLY A 47 -2.00 8.48 -7.40
N ASN A 48 -0.85 8.50 -8.06
CA ASN A 48 -0.69 9.18 -9.36
C ASN A 48 -1.23 8.36 -10.54
N ASN A 49 -1.52 7.09 -10.33
CA ASN A 49 -2.15 6.26 -11.34
C ASN A 49 -3.67 6.46 -11.32
N LYS A 50 -4.15 7.40 -12.11
CA LYS A 50 -5.57 7.75 -12.20
C LYS A 50 -6.47 6.55 -12.50
N TYR A 51 -5.99 5.61 -13.33
CA TYR A 51 -6.76 4.42 -13.65
C TYR A 51 -6.92 3.53 -12.41
N LEU A 52 -5.85 3.29 -11.65
CA LEU A 52 -5.90 2.53 -10.40
C LEU A 52 -6.85 3.18 -9.37
N VAL A 53 -6.72 4.50 -9.17
CA VAL A 53 -7.58 5.26 -8.25
C VAL A 53 -9.05 5.14 -8.64
N ASN A 54 -9.37 5.32 -9.92
CA ASN A 54 -10.74 5.17 -10.42
C ASN A 54 -11.27 3.75 -10.19
N ARG A 55 -10.46 2.72 -10.48
CA ARG A 55 -10.89 1.33 -10.27
C ARG A 55 -11.12 1.02 -8.79
N ILE A 56 -10.29 1.53 -7.89
CA ILE A 56 -10.51 1.42 -6.44
C ILE A 56 -11.82 2.10 -6.06
N SER A 57 -12.06 3.33 -6.54
CA SER A 57 -13.29 4.09 -6.25
C SER A 57 -14.56 3.37 -6.74
N GLU A 58 -14.51 2.78 -7.92
CA GLU A 58 -15.64 2.04 -8.49
C GLU A 58 -15.93 0.72 -7.75
N MET A 59 -14.89 0.06 -7.26
CA MET A 59 -15.02 -1.21 -6.52
C MET A 59 -15.32 -0.99 -5.04
N ALA A 60 -14.91 0.15 -4.48
CA ALA A 60 -15.12 0.47 -3.08
C ALA A 60 -16.55 0.99 -2.88
N SER A 61 -17.28 0.43 -1.91
CA SER A 61 -18.50 1.05 -1.38
C SER A 61 -18.13 2.11 -0.32
N ALA A 62 -17.12 2.96 -0.61
CA ALA A 62 -16.51 3.87 0.34
C ALA A 62 -16.04 5.14 -0.37
N ASN A 63 -15.90 6.23 0.39
CA ASN A 63 -15.26 7.45 -0.11
C ASN A 63 -13.76 7.22 -0.29
N VAL A 64 -13.24 7.54 -1.48
CA VAL A 64 -11.82 7.39 -1.83
C VAL A 64 -11.25 8.76 -2.12
N ILE A 65 -10.25 9.17 -1.36
CA ILE A 65 -9.57 10.47 -1.47
C ILE A 65 -8.05 10.28 -1.55
N LEU A 66 -7.37 11.25 -2.12
CA LEU A 66 -5.91 11.30 -2.10
C LEU A 66 -5.44 12.05 -0.84
N SER A 67 -4.28 11.68 -0.31
CA SER A 67 -3.69 12.42 0.82
C SER A 67 -3.42 13.90 0.51
N ASN A 68 -3.20 14.25 -0.77
CA ASN A 68 -3.08 15.64 -1.20
C ASN A 68 -4.35 16.47 -0.92
N ASP A 69 -5.52 15.85 -1.04
CA ASP A 69 -6.80 16.52 -0.78
C ASP A 69 -6.98 16.84 0.71
N LEU A 70 -6.22 16.18 1.57
CA LEU A 70 -6.13 16.45 3.01
C LEU A 70 -4.95 17.37 3.39
N GLY A 71 -4.26 17.95 2.41
CA GLY A 71 -3.11 18.82 2.63
C GLY A 71 -1.81 18.08 2.94
N HIS A 72 -1.75 16.77 2.73
CA HIS A 72 -0.55 15.96 2.91
C HIS A 72 0.00 15.52 1.55
N ASP A 73 1.25 15.88 1.27
CA ASP A 73 1.91 15.44 0.05
C ASP A 73 1.91 13.92 -0.07
N ILE A 74 1.53 13.41 -1.26
CA ILE A 74 1.32 11.99 -1.52
C ILE A 74 2.59 11.14 -1.27
N PHE A 75 3.78 11.73 -1.44
CA PHE A 75 5.06 11.06 -1.21
C PHE A 75 5.59 11.27 0.21
N ALA A 76 5.21 12.37 0.87
CA ALA A 76 5.67 12.69 2.21
C ALA A 76 5.24 11.65 3.25
N ILE A 77 4.04 11.11 3.14
CA ILE A 77 3.50 10.12 4.09
C ILE A 77 4.38 8.87 4.16
N GLU A 78 4.81 8.36 3.01
CA GLU A 78 5.71 7.20 2.97
C GLU A 78 7.07 7.52 3.60
N SER A 79 7.65 8.67 3.26
CA SER A 79 8.92 9.15 3.82
C SER A 79 8.83 9.33 5.34
N MET A 80 7.74 9.90 5.83
CA MET A 80 7.47 10.07 7.27
C MET A 80 7.35 8.73 7.99
N ALA A 81 6.66 7.75 7.38
CA ALA A 81 6.53 6.41 7.95
C ALA A 81 7.91 5.72 8.09
N PHE A 82 8.76 5.81 7.06
CA PHE A 82 10.12 5.27 7.12
C PHE A 82 10.99 6.00 8.14
N ALA A 83 10.91 7.34 8.20
CA ALA A 83 11.64 8.12 9.20
C ALA A 83 11.22 7.73 10.63
N TRP A 84 9.92 7.57 10.86
CA TRP A 84 9.39 7.14 12.16
C TRP A 84 9.84 5.71 12.52
N MET A 85 9.82 4.78 11.58
CA MET A 85 10.33 3.42 11.80
C MET A 85 11.83 3.43 12.12
N GLY A 86 12.62 4.28 11.43
CA GLY A 86 14.04 4.49 11.71
C GLY A 86 14.28 5.03 13.11
N TYR A 87 13.52 6.04 13.53
CA TYR A 87 13.58 6.59 14.88
C TYR A 87 13.29 5.50 15.93
N LYS A 88 12.21 4.74 15.76
CA LYS A 88 11.87 3.64 16.67
C LYS A 88 12.98 2.57 16.73
N ARG A 89 13.57 2.27 15.58
CA ARG A 89 14.67 1.30 15.48
C ARG A 89 15.91 1.75 16.25
N ILE A 90 16.31 3.01 16.10
CA ILE A 90 17.49 3.58 16.79
C ILE A 90 17.29 3.57 18.30
N ASN A 91 16.09 3.87 18.77
CA ASN A 91 15.74 3.87 20.19
C ASN A 91 15.42 2.47 20.75
N ASN A 92 15.59 1.40 19.98
CA ASN A 92 15.22 0.03 20.34
C ASN A 92 13.75 -0.12 20.79
N GLU A 93 12.87 0.74 20.28
CA GLU A 93 11.45 0.68 20.58
C GLU A 93 10.76 -0.34 19.68
N THR A 94 10.07 -1.31 20.28
CA THR A 94 9.30 -2.31 19.54
C THR A 94 7.98 -1.75 19.04
N LEU A 95 7.62 -2.07 17.80
CA LEU A 95 6.30 -1.79 17.24
C LEU A 95 5.40 -3.02 17.40
N ARG A 96 4.14 -2.77 17.75
CA ARG A 96 3.10 -3.79 17.62
C ARG A 96 2.51 -3.69 16.22
N VAL A 97 2.76 -4.68 15.40
CA VAL A 97 2.06 -4.82 14.12
C VAL A 97 0.90 -5.79 14.35
N GLN A 98 -0.32 -5.32 14.16
CA GLN A 98 -1.48 -6.21 14.09
C GLN A 98 -1.40 -6.98 12.77
N ALA A 99 -0.86 -8.19 12.85
CA ALA A 99 -0.91 -9.12 11.74
C ALA A 99 -2.20 -9.97 11.85
N PRO A 100 -2.78 -10.42 10.71
CA PRO A 100 -4.00 -11.24 10.72
C PRO A 100 -3.87 -12.54 11.51
N ILE A 101 -2.66 -12.95 11.86
CA ILE A 101 -2.38 -14.27 12.45
C ILE A 101 -1.97 -14.20 13.92
N LYS A 102 -1.31 -13.12 14.37
CA LYS A 102 -0.96 -12.85 15.80
C LYS A 102 -0.37 -11.45 15.93
N ASN A 103 -0.53 -10.82 17.11
CA ASN A 103 0.20 -9.60 17.45
C ASN A 103 1.71 -9.88 17.46
N ILE A 104 2.42 -9.45 16.44
CA ILE A 104 3.87 -9.59 16.35
C ILE A 104 4.48 -8.32 16.96
N LYS A 105 5.26 -8.49 18.04
CA LYS A 105 6.18 -7.46 18.54
C LYS A 105 7.51 -7.64 17.85
N GLY A 106 8.02 -6.61 17.22
CA GLY A 106 9.32 -6.66 16.57
C GLY A 106 9.94 -5.29 16.35
N LEU A 107 11.25 -5.29 16.16
CA LEU A 107 11.97 -4.14 15.65
C LEU A 107 11.87 -4.17 14.12
N LEU A 108 11.26 -3.13 13.54
CA LEU A 108 11.19 -2.98 12.09
C LEU A 108 12.46 -2.34 11.56
N GLY A 109 12.88 -2.79 10.39
CA GLY A 109 14.06 -2.29 9.70
C GLY A 109 15.37 -2.94 10.15
N SER A 110 16.40 -2.74 9.35
CA SER A 110 17.78 -3.11 9.66
C SER A 110 18.65 -1.87 9.72
N SER A 111 19.60 -1.83 10.65
CA SER A 111 20.64 -0.81 10.70
C SER A 111 21.98 -1.50 10.55
N THR A 112 22.79 -1.08 9.58
CA THR A 112 24.19 -1.47 9.52
C THR A 112 24.96 -0.63 10.54
N LYS A 113 25.54 -1.29 11.55
CA LYS A 113 26.54 -0.61 12.39
C LYS A 113 27.77 -0.40 11.49
N SER A 114 28.22 0.84 11.36
CA SER A 114 29.56 1.10 10.86
C SER A 114 30.55 0.31 11.75
N ARG A 115 31.29 -0.61 11.16
CA ARG A 115 32.41 -1.24 11.88
C ARG A 115 33.42 -0.14 12.21
N PRO A 116 33.97 -0.14 13.42
CA PRO A 116 35.06 0.78 13.78
C PRO A 116 36.27 0.57 12.91
#